data_3de81c1e46f1d56e00bdeeb9a143da9c
#
_entry.id   3de81c1e46f1d56e00bdeeb9a143da9c
#
_cell.length_a   1.000
_cell.length_b   1.000
_cell.length_c   1.000
_cell.angle_alpha   90.00
_cell.angle_beta   90.00
_cell.angle_gamma   90.00
#
_symmetry.space_group_name_H-M   'P 1'
#
loop_
_entity.id
_entity.type
_entity.pdbx_description
1 polymer ?
#
loop_
_entity_poly.entity_id
_entity_poly.type
_entity_poly.pdbx_seq_one_letter_code
_entity_poly.pdbx_strand_id
1 'polypeptide(L)'
;MKRLMSLLLMLCLLIPCLAAPALADTPKPIPTIDYDSIPEPREGLHHYLLLCSDQWTNKLVNTDGIVIVTLDTVTHRIMLTSIIRDALVERPDGVIGRINYIARNSGPEALCKVISQHLGIKIEKYILLNFQMIANIIDYLGGVDITVNASEAAYPVSYTHLTLPTNSL
;
A
#
# COMPACT_ATOMS: atom_id res chain seq x y z
N MET A 1 47.47 43.48 -10.70
CA MET A 1 47.09 42.75 -9.49
C MET A 1 45.55 42.57 -9.33
N LYS A 2 44.71 43.62 -9.41
CA LYS A 2 43.25 43.50 -9.28
C LYS A 2 42.59 42.57 -10.30
N ARG A 3 43.02 42.59 -11.58
CA ARG A 3 42.47 41.69 -12.63
C ARG A 3 42.85 40.24 -12.46
N LEU A 4 44.05 39.96 -11.94
CA LEU A 4 44.52 38.59 -11.67
C LEU A 4 43.75 37.97 -10.48
N MET A 5 43.48 38.78 -9.45
CA MET A 5 42.70 38.38 -8.26
C MET A 5 41.24 38.10 -8.64
N SER A 6 40.65 38.91 -9.55
CA SER A 6 39.30 38.68 -10.07
C SER A 6 39.19 37.38 -10.88
N LEU A 7 40.20 37.07 -11.67
CA LEU A 7 40.27 35.81 -12.49
C LEU A 7 40.42 34.58 -11.56
N LEU A 8 41.21 34.69 -10.51
CA LEU A 8 41.40 33.63 -9.54
C LEU A 8 40.12 33.38 -8.71
N LEU A 9 39.38 34.43 -8.36
CA LEU A 9 38.10 34.32 -7.69
C LEU A 9 37.03 33.69 -8.57
N MET A 10 37.02 34.01 -9.85
CA MET A 10 36.11 33.42 -10.84
C MET A 10 36.40 31.96 -11.09
N LEU A 11 37.69 31.58 -11.08
CA LEU A 11 38.13 30.18 -11.23
C LEU A 11 37.73 29.36 -10.01
N CYS A 12 37.85 29.89 -8.79
CA CYS A 12 37.41 29.23 -7.56
C CYS A 12 35.89 29.02 -7.46
N LEU A 13 35.08 29.90 -8.12
CA LEU A 13 33.62 29.76 -8.19
C LEU A 13 33.19 28.72 -9.24
N LEU A 14 34.04 28.38 -10.21
CA LEU A 14 33.74 27.37 -11.24
C LEU A 14 34.11 25.94 -10.81
N ILE A 15 35.00 25.78 -9.85
CA ILE A 15 35.43 24.44 -9.36
C ILE A 15 34.29 23.64 -8.70
N PRO A 16 33.36 24.22 -7.92
CA PRO A 16 32.23 23.45 -7.37
C PRO A 16 31.23 22.97 -8.43
N CYS A 17 31.21 23.59 -9.64
CA CYS A 17 30.30 23.18 -10.70
C CYS A 17 30.76 21.92 -11.47
N LEU A 18 32.03 21.50 -11.25
CA LEU A 18 32.58 20.24 -11.78
C LEU A 18 32.55 19.11 -10.73
N ALA A 19 31.91 19.33 -9.57
CA ALA A 19 31.61 18.22 -8.69
C ALA A 19 30.75 17.23 -9.48
N ALA A 20 31.32 16.09 -9.81
CA ALA A 20 30.59 14.99 -10.43
C ALA A 20 29.30 14.77 -9.63
N PRO A 21 28.13 14.58 -10.30
CA PRO A 21 26.94 14.23 -9.58
C PRO A 21 27.29 13.03 -8.72
N ALA A 22 27.07 13.17 -7.39
CA ALA A 22 27.19 12.03 -6.51
C ALA A 22 26.37 10.92 -7.17
N LEU A 23 27.03 9.82 -7.54
CA LEU A 23 26.34 8.63 -8.03
C LEU A 23 25.30 8.33 -6.96
N ALA A 24 24.04 8.66 -7.26
CA ALA A 24 22.94 8.22 -6.44
C ALA A 24 23.09 6.71 -6.35
N ASP A 25 23.33 6.20 -5.14
CA ASP A 25 23.43 4.76 -4.92
C ASP A 25 22.22 4.13 -5.59
N THR A 26 22.46 3.32 -6.60
CA THR A 26 21.38 2.55 -7.23
C THR A 26 20.74 1.74 -6.12
N PRO A 27 19.42 1.86 -5.92
CA PRO A 27 18.74 1.11 -4.87
C PRO A 27 19.13 -0.35 -4.98
N LYS A 28 19.69 -0.91 -3.89
CA LYS A 28 20.02 -2.34 -3.87
C LYS A 28 18.74 -3.13 -4.02
N PRO A 29 18.75 -4.21 -4.82
CA PRO A 29 17.60 -5.10 -4.93
C PRO A 29 17.15 -5.53 -3.52
N ILE A 30 15.86 -5.44 -3.27
CA ILE A 30 15.30 -5.93 -2.00
C ILE A 30 15.29 -7.46 -2.08
N PRO A 31 15.89 -8.18 -1.11
CA PRO A 31 15.90 -9.64 -1.14
C PRO A 31 14.47 -10.18 -1.20
N THR A 32 14.21 -11.05 -2.16
CA THR A 32 12.94 -11.76 -2.32
C THR A 32 13.20 -13.26 -2.37
N ILE A 33 12.20 -14.03 -1.98
CA ILE A 33 12.22 -15.49 -2.10
C ILE A 33 11.57 -15.85 -3.43
N ASP A 34 12.09 -16.84 -4.14
CA ASP A 34 11.41 -17.35 -5.32
C ASP A 34 10.03 -17.90 -4.94
N TYR A 35 8.98 -17.50 -5.66
CA TYR A 35 7.60 -17.82 -5.32
C TYR A 35 7.36 -19.35 -5.24
N ASP A 36 7.96 -20.10 -6.14
CA ASP A 36 7.78 -21.55 -6.21
C ASP A 36 8.54 -22.28 -5.08
N SER A 37 9.51 -21.60 -4.44
CA SER A 37 10.25 -22.12 -3.29
C SER A 37 9.57 -21.80 -1.94
N ILE A 38 8.53 -20.99 -1.92
CA ILE A 38 7.78 -20.65 -0.70
C ILE A 38 7.01 -21.92 -0.25
N PRO A 39 7.22 -22.38 1.00
CA PRO A 39 6.53 -23.56 1.50
C PRO A 39 5.02 -23.33 1.56
N GLU A 40 4.27 -24.40 1.33
CA GLU A 40 2.82 -24.39 1.56
C GLU A 40 2.53 -24.11 3.04
N PRO A 41 1.47 -23.35 3.34
CA PRO A 41 1.04 -23.16 4.72
C PRO A 41 0.76 -24.51 5.39
N ARG A 42 0.97 -24.58 6.70
CA ARG A 42 0.56 -25.79 7.44
C ARG A 42 -0.96 -26.01 7.33
N GLU A 43 -1.38 -27.24 7.51
CA GLU A 43 -2.80 -27.58 7.49
C GLU A 43 -3.62 -26.67 8.41
N GLY A 44 -4.74 -26.17 7.88
CA GLY A 44 -5.64 -25.27 8.57
C GLY A 44 -5.17 -23.81 8.67
N LEU A 45 -4.04 -23.45 8.08
CA LEU A 45 -3.57 -22.05 8.00
C LEU A 45 -3.74 -21.53 6.56
N HIS A 46 -4.48 -20.44 6.43
CA HIS A 46 -4.82 -19.85 5.14
C HIS A 46 -4.47 -18.36 5.13
N HIS A 47 -3.88 -17.89 4.04
CA HIS A 47 -3.54 -16.48 3.85
C HIS A 47 -4.31 -15.90 2.66
N TYR A 48 -5.08 -14.86 2.92
CA TYR A 48 -5.84 -14.12 1.92
C TYR A 48 -5.38 -12.66 1.90
N LEU A 49 -5.44 -12.03 0.73
CA LEU A 49 -5.14 -10.61 0.60
C LEU A 49 -6.44 -9.82 0.46
N LEU A 50 -6.70 -8.93 1.40
CA LEU A 50 -7.80 -7.98 1.33
C LEU A 50 -7.26 -6.67 0.74
N LEU A 51 -7.81 -6.25 -0.39
CA LEU A 51 -7.43 -5.06 -1.12
C LEU A 51 -8.59 -4.06 -1.11
N CYS A 52 -8.33 -2.85 -0.64
CA CYS A 52 -9.30 -1.77 -0.64
C CYS A 52 -8.90 -0.73 -1.68
N SER A 53 -9.78 -0.52 -2.65
CA SER A 53 -9.64 0.51 -3.68
C SER A 53 -10.35 1.80 -3.25
N ASP A 54 -9.75 2.94 -3.57
CA ASP A 54 -10.28 4.29 -3.29
C ASP A 54 -11.38 4.72 -4.25
N GLN A 55 -12.14 3.79 -4.81
CA GLN A 55 -13.17 4.04 -5.81
C GLN A 55 -14.56 3.60 -5.34
N TRP A 56 -15.57 4.25 -5.89
CA TRP A 56 -16.98 3.85 -5.77
C TRP A 56 -17.40 2.86 -6.85
N THR A 57 -16.60 2.68 -7.88
CA THR A 57 -16.85 1.78 -9.01
C THR A 57 -15.95 0.56 -8.96
N ASN A 58 -16.25 -0.45 -9.78
CA ASN A 58 -15.42 -1.66 -9.89
C ASN A 58 -14.13 -1.46 -10.69
N LYS A 59 -13.76 -0.21 -11.01
CA LYS A 59 -12.52 0.09 -11.69
C LYS A 59 -11.37 -0.06 -10.70
N LEU A 60 -10.43 -0.95 -11.02
CA LEU A 60 -9.21 -1.09 -10.24
C LEU A 60 -8.32 0.12 -10.48
N VAL A 61 -8.10 0.88 -9.43
CA VAL A 61 -7.18 2.03 -9.40
C VAL A 61 -6.09 1.71 -8.37
N ASN A 62 -5.68 2.65 -7.55
CA ASN A 62 -4.70 2.37 -6.50
C ASN A 62 -5.36 1.57 -5.37
N THR A 63 -4.59 0.69 -4.76
CA THR A 63 -5.01 -0.02 -3.55
C THR A 63 -4.47 0.72 -2.35
N ASP A 64 -5.35 1.39 -1.62
CA ASP A 64 -4.98 2.18 -0.44
C ASP A 64 -5.01 1.36 0.85
N GLY A 65 -5.85 0.33 0.89
CA GLY A 65 -5.84 -0.68 1.94
C GLY A 65 -5.28 -2.00 1.42
N ILE A 66 -4.23 -2.50 2.06
CA ILE A 66 -3.60 -3.79 1.76
C ILE A 66 -3.47 -4.52 3.08
N VAL A 67 -4.28 -5.58 3.28
CA VAL A 67 -4.32 -6.32 4.54
C VAL A 67 -4.23 -7.81 4.26
N ILE A 68 -3.28 -8.48 4.90
CA ILE A 68 -3.23 -9.94 4.91
C ILE A 68 -4.18 -10.43 6.01
N VAL A 69 -5.14 -11.23 5.60
CA VAL A 69 -6.06 -11.93 6.50
C VAL A 69 -5.56 -13.37 6.64
N THR A 70 -5.05 -13.71 7.79
CA THR A 70 -4.61 -15.07 8.10
C THR A 70 -5.66 -15.76 8.96
N LEU A 71 -6.19 -16.85 8.43
CA LEU A 71 -7.14 -17.72 9.13
C LEU A 71 -6.43 -18.96 9.64
N ASP A 72 -6.51 -19.21 10.92
CA ASP A 72 -6.06 -20.44 11.55
C ASP A 72 -7.29 -21.22 12.02
N THR A 73 -7.69 -22.22 11.25
CA THR A 73 -8.87 -23.05 11.54
C THR A 73 -8.62 -24.05 12.66
N VAL A 74 -7.36 -24.35 12.99
CA VAL A 74 -6.99 -25.25 14.07
C VAL A 74 -7.09 -24.56 15.43
N THR A 75 -6.58 -23.31 15.51
CA THR A 75 -6.62 -22.54 16.76
C THR A 75 -7.79 -21.56 16.81
N HIS A 76 -8.65 -21.52 15.78
CA HIS A 76 -9.78 -20.60 15.63
C HIS A 76 -9.38 -19.13 15.78
N ARG A 77 -8.26 -18.74 15.15
CA ARG A 77 -7.74 -17.38 15.18
C ARG A 77 -7.80 -16.71 13.82
N ILE A 78 -8.09 -15.42 13.85
CA ILE A 78 -7.99 -14.53 12.70
C ILE A 78 -6.92 -13.50 13.04
N MET A 79 -5.94 -13.35 12.16
CA MET A 79 -4.91 -12.32 12.27
C MET A 79 -4.99 -11.37 11.08
N LEU A 80 -4.91 -10.08 11.34
CA LEU A 80 -4.90 -9.04 10.32
C LEU A 80 -3.55 -8.34 10.35
N THR A 81 -2.86 -8.35 9.20
CA THR A 81 -1.57 -7.69 9.03
C THR A 81 -1.69 -6.63 7.94
N SER A 82 -1.62 -5.37 8.32
CA SER A 82 -1.68 -4.25 7.39
C SER A 82 -0.33 -3.99 6.75
N ILE A 83 -0.32 -3.76 5.43
CA ILE A 83 0.86 -3.35 4.66
C ILE A 83 0.70 -1.89 4.27
N ILE A 84 1.74 -1.10 4.51
CA ILE A 84 1.76 0.31 4.14
C ILE A 84 1.74 0.43 2.61
N ARG A 85 0.78 1.17 2.07
CA ARG A 85 0.58 1.36 0.62
C ARG A 85 1.78 1.98 -0.11
N ASP A 86 2.59 2.76 0.60
CA ASP A 86 3.76 3.44 0.06
C ASP A 86 5.07 2.64 0.27
N ALA A 87 4.99 1.38 0.76
CA ALA A 87 6.14 0.49 0.85
C ALA A 87 6.81 0.35 -0.52
N LEU A 88 8.13 0.49 -0.55
CA LEU A 88 8.92 0.32 -1.77
C LEU A 88 9.25 -1.16 -1.94
N VAL A 89 8.90 -1.69 -3.09
CA VAL A 89 9.15 -3.08 -3.48
C VAL A 89 9.66 -3.13 -4.93
N GLU A 90 10.34 -4.20 -5.30
CA GLU A 90 10.59 -4.48 -6.69
C GLU A 90 9.29 -4.97 -7.34
N ARG A 91 8.85 -4.25 -8.35
CA ARG A 91 7.61 -4.57 -9.07
C ARG A 91 7.88 -5.62 -10.16
N PRO A 92 6.83 -6.25 -10.73
CA PRO A 92 6.99 -7.22 -11.82
C PRO A 92 7.73 -6.70 -13.06
N ASP A 93 7.79 -5.37 -13.24
CA ASP A 93 8.53 -4.71 -14.32
C ASP A 93 10.01 -4.49 -13.98
N GLY A 94 10.50 -4.96 -12.83
CA GLY A 94 11.88 -4.80 -12.36
C GLY A 94 12.19 -3.41 -11.80
N VAL A 95 11.20 -2.53 -11.68
CA VAL A 95 11.38 -1.18 -11.15
C VAL A 95 11.01 -1.13 -9.68
N ILE A 96 11.87 -0.54 -8.85
CA ILE A 96 11.55 -0.27 -7.45
C ILE A 96 10.53 0.87 -7.39
N GLY A 97 9.41 0.60 -6.75
CA GLY A 97 8.33 1.57 -6.63
C GLY A 97 7.31 1.19 -5.56
N ARG A 98 6.31 2.05 -5.38
CA ARG A 98 5.28 1.83 -4.37
C ARG A 98 4.42 0.61 -4.68
N ILE A 99 4.15 -0.17 -3.65
CA ILE A 99 3.40 -1.43 -3.73
C ILE A 99 1.96 -1.23 -4.21
N ASN A 100 1.33 -0.10 -3.88
CA ASN A 100 -0.06 0.20 -4.22
C ASN A 100 -0.33 0.33 -5.73
N TYR A 101 0.71 0.49 -6.56
CA TYR A 101 0.57 0.55 -8.01
C TYR A 101 0.53 -0.83 -8.69
N ILE A 102 0.95 -1.88 -8.00
CA ILE A 102 1.09 -3.21 -8.61
C ILE A 102 -0.25 -3.76 -9.06
N ALA A 103 -1.27 -3.73 -8.20
CA ALA A 103 -2.59 -4.27 -8.52
C ALA A 103 -3.20 -3.58 -9.76
N ARG A 104 -3.03 -2.26 -9.88
CA ARG A 104 -3.51 -1.49 -11.05
C ARG A 104 -2.75 -1.81 -12.33
N ASN A 105 -1.43 -1.96 -12.24
CA ASN A 105 -0.58 -2.06 -13.43
C ASN A 105 -0.36 -3.50 -13.88
N SER A 106 -0.34 -4.46 -12.95
CA SER A 106 0.02 -5.87 -13.20
C SER A 106 -1.04 -6.86 -12.70
N GLY A 107 -2.12 -6.36 -12.12
CA GLY A 107 -3.21 -7.17 -11.56
C GLY A 107 -3.03 -7.54 -10.08
N PRO A 108 -4.15 -7.88 -9.40
CA PRO A 108 -4.12 -8.24 -7.98
C PRO A 108 -3.35 -9.54 -7.71
N GLU A 109 -3.33 -10.48 -8.64
CA GLU A 109 -2.56 -11.72 -8.56
C GLU A 109 -1.05 -11.44 -8.50
N ALA A 110 -0.59 -10.47 -9.29
CA ALA A 110 0.81 -10.05 -9.26
C ALA A 110 1.17 -9.41 -7.90
N LEU A 111 0.24 -8.66 -7.30
CA LEU A 111 0.43 -8.11 -5.96
C LEU A 111 0.51 -9.22 -4.90
N CYS A 112 -0.36 -10.24 -4.97
CA CYS A 112 -0.27 -11.41 -4.10
C CYS A 112 1.11 -12.07 -4.19
N LYS A 113 1.60 -12.28 -5.43
CA LYS A 113 2.89 -12.91 -5.68
C LYS A 113 4.05 -12.09 -5.10
N VAL A 114 4.07 -10.79 -5.34
CA VAL A 114 5.11 -9.89 -4.81
C VAL A 114 5.12 -9.89 -3.28
N ILE A 115 3.96 -9.78 -2.63
CA ILE A 115 3.86 -9.83 -1.17
C ILE A 115 4.35 -11.19 -0.65
N SER A 116 3.95 -12.27 -1.29
CA SER A 116 4.37 -13.63 -0.93
C SER A 116 5.89 -13.77 -0.98
N GLN A 117 6.53 -13.28 -2.02
CA GLN A 117 7.99 -13.32 -2.20
C GLN A 117 8.75 -12.49 -1.17
N HIS A 118 8.21 -11.35 -0.75
CA HIS A 118 8.83 -10.51 0.27
C HIS A 118 8.68 -11.06 1.69
N LEU A 119 7.56 -11.71 1.98
CA LEU A 119 7.24 -12.18 3.33
C LEU A 119 7.50 -13.68 3.54
N GLY A 120 7.74 -14.43 2.47
CA GLY A 120 7.93 -15.88 2.54
C GLY A 120 6.67 -16.64 2.97
N ILE A 121 5.49 -16.09 2.68
CA ILE A 121 4.19 -16.71 2.95
C ILE A 121 3.41 -16.88 1.65
N LYS A 122 2.68 -17.98 1.50
CA LYS A 122 1.86 -18.22 0.30
C LYS A 122 0.49 -17.59 0.49
N ILE A 123 0.19 -16.58 -0.33
CA ILE A 123 -1.14 -15.96 -0.37
C ILE A 123 -1.96 -16.68 -1.44
N GLU A 124 -3.06 -17.31 -1.03
CA GLU A 124 -3.85 -18.17 -1.88
C GLU A 124 -4.79 -17.38 -2.82
N LYS A 125 -5.45 -16.40 -2.27
CA LYS A 125 -6.49 -15.62 -2.96
C LYS A 125 -6.51 -14.19 -2.47
N TYR A 126 -7.20 -13.33 -3.23
CA TYR A 126 -7.47 -11.96 -2.82
C TYR A 126 -8.98 -11.67 -2.82
N ILE A 127 -9.35 -10.64 -2.08
CA ILE A 127 -10.67 -10.02 -2.07
C ILE A 127 -10.44 -8.54 -2.38
N LEU A 128 -11.09 -8.04 -3.42
CA LEU A 128 -11.05 -6.63 -3.77
C LEU A 128 -12.33 -5.95 -3.30
N LEU A 129 -12.19 -4.94 -2.46
CA LEU A 129 -13.28 -4.12 -1.97
C LEU A 129 -13.15 -2.70 -2.50
N ASN A 130 -14.27 -2.09 -2.81
CA ASN A 130 -14.40 -0.65 -3.06
C ASN A 130 -15.26 -0.02 -1.95
N PHE A 131 -15.39 1.30 -1.94
CA PHE A 131 -16.17 2.00 -0.91
C PHE A 131 -17.62 1.54 -0.84
N GLN A 132 -18.27 1.30 -2.00
CA GLN A 132 -19.65 0.82 -2.02
C GLN A 132 -19.80 -0.57 -1.41
N MET A 133 -18.85 -1.47 -1.70
CA MET A 133 -18.86 -2.82 -1.11
C MET A 133 -18.65 -2.77 0.41
N ILE A 134 -17.73 -1.92 0.89
CA ILE A 134 -17.49 -1.73 2.32
C ILE A 134 -18.75 -1.16 2.99
N ALA A 135 -19.38 -0.14 2.42
CA ALA A 135 -20.61 0.41 2.94
C ALA A 135 -21.71 -0.65 3.02
N ASN A 136 -21.92 -1.42 1.96
CA ASN A 136 -22.92 -2.49 1.93
C ASN A 136 -22.65 -3.58 2.98
N ILE A 137 -21.38 -3.94 3.22
CA ILE A 137 -21.00 -4.90 4.26
C ILE A 137 -21.33 -4.35 5.65
N ILE A 138 -20.99 -3.09 5.90
CA ILE A 138 -21.29 -2.42 7.18
C ILE A 138 -22.80 -2.36 7.41
N ASP A 139 -23.58 -1.97 6.40
CA ASP A 139 -25.03 -1.92 6.47
C ASP A 139 -25.63 -3.31 6.77
N TYR A 140 -25.13 -4.34 6.09
CA TYR A 140 -25.56 -5.72 6.29
C TYR A 140 -25.26 -6.24 7.72
N LEU A 141 -24.17 -5.77 8.32
CA LEU A 141 -23.80 -6.11 9.71
C LEU A 141 -24.54 -5.27 10.77
N GLY A 142 -25.40 -4.32 10.35
CA GLY A 142 -26.17 -3.48 11.27
C GLY A 142 -25.50 -2.16 11.64
N GLY A 143 -24.47 -1.77 10.92
CA GLY A 143 -23.73 -0.52 11.15
C GLY A 143 -22.58 -0.65 12.13
N VAL A 144 -21.94 0.48 12.42
CA VAL A 144 -20.87 0.62 13.44
C VAL A 144 -21.19 1.82 14.31
N ASP A 145 -21.03 1.64 15.63
CA ASP A 145 -21.18 2.73 16.59
C ASP A 145 -19.91 3.59 16.60
N ILE A 146 -20.06 4.88 16.27
CA ILE A 146 -18.96 5.83 16.28
C ILE A 146 -19.33 7.00 17.20
N THR A 147 -18.50 7.23 18.23
CA THR A 147 -18.65 8.39 19.10
C THR A 147 -18.04 9.62 18.43
N VAL A 148 -18.86 10.62 18.16
CA VAL A 148 -18.43 11.88 17.53
C VAL A 148 -18.84 13.06 18.41
N ASN A 149 -18.06 14.15 18.39
CA ASN A 149 -18.47 15.40 19.01
C ASN A 149 -19.38 16.22 18.07
N ALA A 150 -20.00 17.28 18.59
CA ALA A 150 -20.96 18.08 17.83
C ALA A 150 -20.39 18.72 16.55
N SER A 151 -19.11 19.09 16.55
CA SER A 151 -18.45 19.64 15.34
C SER A 151 -18.13 18.56 14.33
N GLU A 152 -17.75 17.37 14.77
CA GLU A 152 -17.51 16.21 13.89
C GLU A 152 -18.82 15.70 13.28
N ALA A 153 -19.92 15.69 14.05
CA ALA A 153 -21.24 15.29 13.55
C ALA A 153 -21.77 16.20 12.44
N ALA A 154 -21.41 17.48 12.45
CA ALA A 154 -21.81 18.42 11.39
C ALA A 154 -21.05 18.21 10.06
N TYR A 155 -19.87 17.60 10.08
CA TYR A 155 -19.01 17.40 8.92
C TYR A 155 -19.47 16.29 7.95
N PRO A 156 -19.93 15.11 8.42
CA PRO A 156 -20.31 13.99 7.55
C PRO A 156 -21.46 14.28 6.61
N VAL A 157 -22.42 15.12 7.04
CA VAL A 157 -23.64 15.44 6.25
C VAL A 157 -23.30 16.18 4.96
N SER A 158 -22.18 16.88 4.89
CA SER A 158 -21.78 17.67 3.72
C SER A 158 -20.87 16.90 2.74
N TYR A 159 -20.17 15.86 3.19
CA TYR A 159 -19.09 15.21 2.41
C TYR A 159 -19.26 13.71 2.17
N THR A 160 -20.16 13.06 2.89
CA THR A 160 -20.40 11.63 2.74
C THR A 160 -21.85 11.35 2.40
N HIS A 161 -22.09 10.69 1.27
CA HIS A 161 -23.39 10.07 0.98
C HIS A 161 -23.66 8.81 1.83
N LEU A 162 -22.96 8.67 2.95
CA LEU A 162 -23.24 7.65 3.95
C LEU A 162 -24.45 8.13 4.74
N THR A 163 -25.60 7.54 4.46
CA THR A 163 -26.75 7.63 5.35
C THR A 163 -26.39 6.91 6.63
N LEU A 164 -25.94 7.66 7.65
CA LEU A 164 -25.89 7.13 8.99
C LEU A 164 -27.32 6.73 9.36
N PRO A 165 -27.55 5.50 9.87
CA PRO A 165 -28.86 5.17 10.40
C PRO A 165 -29.17 6.15 11.54
N THR A 166 -30.25 6.91 11.38
CA THR A 166 -30.69 8.00 12.28
C THR A 166 -31.31 7.49 13.60
N ASN A 167 -30.90 6.34 14.11
CA ASN A 167 -31.50 5.70 15.28
C ASN A 167 -30.58 5.66 16.51
N SER A 168 -29.76 6.69 16.71
CA SER A 168 -29.04 6.84 17.98
C SER A 168 -28.97 8.30 18.41
N LEU A 169 -30.07 8.81 18.92
CA LEU A 169 -30.12 9.90 19.90
C LEU A 169 -30.82 9.39 21.15
#